data_ffbf763657989a69be64ca269db664e1
#
_entry.id   ffbf763657989a69be64ca269db664e1
#
_cell.length_a   1.000
_cell.length_b   1.000
_cell.length_c   1.000
_cell.angle_alpha   90.00
_cell.angle_beta   90.00
_cell.angle_gamma   90.00
#
_symmetry.space_group_name_H-M   'P 1'
#
loop_
_entity.id
_entity.type
_entity.pdbx_description
1 polymer ?
#
loop_
_entity_poly.entity_id
_entity_poly.type
_entity_poly.pdbx_seq_one_letter_code
_entity_poly.pdbx_strand_id
1 'polypeptide(L)'
;MNEALLAAHSVSKTYLLGKRSLEVLRGVDLELQRGDFLALRGASGAGKSTLLHLLGGLDTPNQGEVWLAGRNLAKLPARELAKVRNREVGFIFQAYYLLPELDALENVCLPARMARKQAGKVEIRGRELLERVGLKERIEHKPYELSGGEQQRVAIARALINEPDLILADEPTGNLDSHTGEEIINLLVSLRAEKQTTLVMATHDAKVAGRAPRVIELVDGQISNKSPNGQATA
;
A
#
# COMPACT_ATOMS: atom_id res chain seq x y z
N MET A 1 13.13 21.17 -11.03
CA MET A 1 12.22 20.05 -11.40
C MET A 1 12.03 19.23 -10.13
N ASN A 2 10.79 19.06 -9.67
CA ASN A 2 10.54 18.18 -8.50
C ASN A 2 10.85 16.76 -8.92
N GLU A 3 11.76 16.10 -8.21
CA GLU A 3 12.10 14.71 -8.44
C GLU A 3 10.92 13.82 -7.98
N ALA A 4 10.52 12.85 -8.80
CA ALA A 4 9.43 11.94 -8.47
C ALA A 4 9.73 11.17 -7.17
N LEU A 5 8.74 11.00 -6.29
CA LEU A 5 8.89 10.12 -5.13
C LEU A 5 9.01 8.66 -5.54
N LEU A 6 8.16 8.25 -6.48
CA LEU A 6 8.07 6.86 -6.96
C LEU A 6 8.05 6.86 -8.48
N ALA A 7 8.90 6.05 -9.10
CA ALA A 7 8.90 5.83 -10.54
C ALA A 7 9.08 4.36 -10.87
N ALA A 8 8.34 3.89 -11.86
CA ALA A 8 8.50 2.58 -12.50
C ALA A 8 8.77 2.81 -13.98
N HIS A 9 9.83 2.21 -14.52
CA HIS A 9 10.24 2.36 -15.91
C HIS A 9 10.26 0.99 -16.59
N SER A 10 9.36 0.81 -17.55
CA SER A 10 9.21 -0.39 -18.38
C SER A 10 9.19 -1.70 -17.57
N VAL A 11 8.48 -1.67 -16.44
CA VAL A 11 8.46 -2.77 -15.47
C VAL A 11 7.67 -3.95 -16.01
N SER A 12 8.35 -5.11 -16.09
CA SER A 12 7.74 -6.39 -16.48
C SER A 12 7.97 -7.46 -15.42
N LYS A 13 6.95 -8.32 -15.23
CA LYS A 13 7.02 -9.42 -14.28
C LYS A 13 6.43 -10.70 -14.83
N THR A 14 7.21 -11.78 -14.74
CA THR A 14 6.81 -13.14 -15.14
C THR A 14 7.05 -14.08 -13.96
N TYR A 15 6.07 -14.92 -13.64
CA TYR A 15 6.20 -16.00 -12.66
C TYR A 15 6.32 -17.35 -13.36
N LEU A 16 7.14 -18.24 -12.80
CA LEU A 16 7.27 -19.61 -13.25
C LEU A 16 6.35 -20.52 -12.42
N LEU A 17 5.38 -21.13 -13.05
CA LEU A 17 4.45 -22.10 -12.46
C LEU A 17 4.78 -23.50 -13.00
N GLY A 18 5.76 -24.15 -12.39
CA GLY A 18 6.32 -25.39 -12.92
C GLY A 18 6.98 -25.17 -14.29
N LYS A 19 6.43 -25.77 -15.36
CA LYS A 19 6.93 -25.60 -16.75
C LYS A 19 6.26 -24.44 -17.52
N ARG A 20 5.28 -23.77 -16.93
CA ARG A 20 4.57 -22.66 -17.58
C ARG A 20 5.08 -21.33 -17.05
N SER A 21 5.29 -20.37 -17.93
CA SER A 21 5.54 -18.97 -17.59
C SER A 21 4.23 -18.19 -17.65
N LEU A 22 3.96 -17.38 -16.62
CA LEU A 22 2.84 -16.45 -16.57
C LEU A 22 3.39 -15.03 -16.54
N GLU A 23 3.27 -14.33 -17.63
CA GLU A 23 3.62 -12.91 -17.72
C GLU A 23 2.47 -12.09 -17.13
N VAL A 24 2.72 -11.44 -16.00
CA VAL A 24 1.71 -10.70 -15.23
C VAL A 24 1.77 -9.21 -15.48
N LEU A 25 2.97 -8.66 -15.71
CA LEU A 25 3.15 -7.23 -16.05
C LEU A 25 4.02 -7.10 -17.29
N ARG A 26 3.70 -6.11 -18.14
CA ARG A 26 4.26 -5.94 -19.48
C ARG A 26 4.62 -4.49 -19.75
N GLY A 27 5.84 -4.07 -19.38
CA GLY A 27 6.36 -2.75 -19.66
C GLY A 27 5.55 -1.62 -19.03
N VAL A 28 5.29 -1.71 -17.72
CA VAL A 28 4.54 -0.69 -16.99
C VAL A 28 5.41 0.51 -16.70
N ASP A 29 4.95 1.70 -17.11
CA ASP A 29 5.53 2.99 -16.78
C ASP A 29 4.59 3.77 -15.86
N LEU A 30 5.13 4.30 -14.75
CA LEU A 30 4.36 5.03 -13.73
C LEU A 30 5.27 6.03 -13.02
N GLU A 31 4.77 7.24 -12.81
CA GLU A 31 5.44 8.26 -12.02
C GLU A 31 4.48 8.93 -11.05
N LEU A 32 4.93 9.13 -9.80
CA LEU A 32 4.19 9.77 -8.73
C LEU A 32 5.06 10.79 -8.00
N GLN A 33 4.50 11.96 -7.77
CA GLN A 33 5.08 13.00 -6.95
C GLN A 33 4.73 12.79 -5.47
N ARG A 34 5.46 13.49 -4.57
CA ARG A 34 5.09 13.52 -3.15
C ARG A 34 3.69 14.07 -2.98
N GLY A 35 2.88 13.41 -2.17
CA GLY A 35 1.51 13.81 -1.90
C GLY A 35 0.49 13.39 -2.97
N ASP A 36 0.88 12.67 -4.03
CA ASP A 36 -0.06 12.13 -5.00
C ASP A 36 -0.99 11.08 -4.37
N PHE A 37 -2.21 11.03 -4.89
CA PHE A 37 -3.12 9.94 -4.61
C PHE A 37 -3.57 9.29 -5.92
N LEU A 38 -3.16 8.06 -6.12
CA LEU A 38 -3.45 7.24 -7.29
C LEU A 38 -4.33 6.06 -6.93
N ALA A 39 -5.41 5.83 -7.68
CA ALA A 39 -6.10 4.56 -7.71
C ALA A 39 -5.64 3.73 -8.92
N LEU A 40 -5.20 2.51 -8.65
CA LEU A 40 -4.89 1.49 -9.64
C LEU A 40 -6.10 0.57 -9.77
N ARG A 41 -6.90 0.77 -10.81
CA ARG A 41 -8.12 0.01 -11.10
C ARG A 41 -7.83 -1.12 -12.08
N GLY A 42 -8.57 -2.23 -11.98
CA GLY A 42 -8.51 -3.33 -12.93
C GLY A 42 -9.23 -4.57 -12.41
N ALA A 43 -9.55 -5.49 -13.30
CA ALA A 43 -10.17 -6.77 -12.95
C ALA A 43 -9.30 -7.59 -11.99
N SER A 44 -9.88 -8.61 -11.35
CA SER A 44 -9.09 -9.61 -10.62
C SER A 44 -8.11 -10.29 -11.58
N GLY A 45 -6.86 -10.48 -11.15
CA GLY A 45 -5.80 -11.05 -11.98
C GLY A 45 -5.13 -10.07 -12.97
N ALA A 46 -5.54 -8.80 -13.06
CA ALA A 46 -4.92 -7.82 -13.97
C ALA A 46 -3.46 -7.45 -13.62
N GLY A 47 -2.94 -7.89 -12.46
CA GLY A 47 -1.57 -7.62 -12.02
C GLY A 47 -1.43 -6.51 -10.97
N LYS A 48 -2.54 -5.97 -10.42
CA LYS A 48 -2.53 -4.85 -9.44
C LYS A 48 -1.66 -5.13 -8.21
N SER A 49 -1.90 -6.24 -7.52
CA SER A 49 -1.12 -6.64 -6.33
C SER A 49 0.35 -6.86 -6.67
N THR A 50 0.63 -7.48 -7.82
CA THR A 50 2.00 -7.66 -8.32
C THR A 50 2.70 -6.32 -8.52
N LEU A 51 2.02 -5.35 -9.15
CA LEU A 51 2.58 -4.01 -9.32
C LEU A 51 2.85 -3.35 -7.97
N LEU A 52 1.90 -3.38 -7.02
CA LEU A 52 2.12 -2.84 -5.67
C LEU A 52 3.31 -3.49 -4.96
N HIS A 53 3.47 -4.81 -5.08
CA HIS A 53 4.60 -5.53 -4.49
C HIS A 53 5.94 -5.07 -5.08
N LEU A 54 6.01 -4.84 -6.39
CA LEU A 54 7.22 -4.32 -7.04
C LEU A 54 7.49 -2.87 -6.61
N LEU A 55 6.46 -2.00 -6.61
CA LEU A 55 6.58 -0.60 -6.20
C LEU A 55 7.06 -0.45 -4.75
N GLY A 56 6.69 -1.38 -3.88
CA GLY A 56 7.11 -1.40 -2.48
C GLY A 56 8.38 -2.23 -2.20
N GLY A 57 9.00 -2.82 -3.22
CA GLY A 57 10.20 -3.64 -3.05
C GLY A 57 9.97 -4.94 -2.28
N LEU A 58 8.74 -5.48 -2.28
CA LEU A 58 8.43 -6.82 -1.76
C LEU A 58 8.83 -7.90 -2.76
N ASP A 59 8.86 -7.55 -4.05
CA ASP A 59 9.31 -8.41 -5.13
C ASP A 59 10.21 -7.60 -6.08
N THR A 60 10.88 -8.26 -7.02
CA THR A 60 11.81 -7.65 -7.97
C THR A 60 11.28 -7.86 -9.40
N PRO A 61 11.29 -6.85 -10.27
CA PRO A 61 10.89 -7.00 -11.66
C PRO A 61 11.86 -7.89 -12.43
N ASN A 62 11.38 -8.58 -13.48
CA ASN A 62 12.24 -9.31 -14.41
C ASN A 62 12.92 -8.37 -15.40
N GLN A 63 12.23 -7.28 -15.78
CA GLN A 63 12.76 -6.22 -16.64
C GLN A 63 12.27 -4.87 -16.13
N GLY A 64 13.00 -3.82 -16.49
CA GLY A 64 12.70 -2.47 -16.03
C GLY A 64 13.22 -2.19 -14.62
N GLU A 65 12.87 -1.03 -14.10
CA GLU A 65 13.38 -0.54 -12.82
C GLU A 65 12.28 0.13 -12.01
N VAL A 66 12.37 0.02 -10.68
CA VAL A 66 11.53 0.75 -9.72
C VAL A 66 12.42 1.63 -8.85
N TRP A 67 12.09 2.91 -8.81
CA TRP A 67 12.81 3.93 -8.05
C TRP A 67 11.92 4.50 -6.95
N LEU A 68 12.45 4.60 -5.74
CA LEU A 68 11.79 5.26 -4.61
C LEU A 68 12.76 6.29 -3.99
N ALA A 69 12.33 7.54 -3.93
CA ALA A 69 13.13 8.66 -3.43
C ALA A 69 14.56 8.66 -4.03
N GLY A 70 14.67 8.56 -5.35
CA GLY A 70 15.94 8.58 -6.10
C GLY A 70 16.78 7.30 -5.99
N ARG A 71 16.27 6.22 -5.37
CA ARG A 71 17.00 4.94 -5.20
C ARG A 71 16.35 3.82 -6.00
N ASN A 72 17.13 3.14 -6.83
CA ASN A 72 16.68 1.93 -7.53
C ASN A 72 16.55 0.76 -6.54
N LEU A 73 15.31 0.29 -6.31
CA LEU A 73 15.03 -0.73 -5.31
C LEU A 73 15.69 -2.08 -5.62
N ALA A 74 15.79 -2.45 -6.91
CA ALA A 74 16.39 -3.71 -7.32
C ALA A 74 17.91 -3.75 -7.14
N LYS A 75 18.57 -2.58 -7.05
CA LYS A 75 20.03 -2.46 -6.87
C LYS A 75 20.43 -2.34 -5.39
N LEU A 76 19.45 -2.20 -4.48
CA LEU A 76 19.76 -2.11 -3.06
C LEU A 76 20.15 -3.47 -2.47
N PRO A 77 21.17 -3.51 -1.59
CA PRO A 77 21.42 -4.68 -0.76
C PRO A 77 20.19 -5.06 0.07
N ALA A 78 19.94 -6.34 0.31
CA ALA A 78 18.75 -6.84 1.02
C ALA A 78 18.49 -6.12 2.36
N ARG A 79 19.55 -5.80 3.12
CA ARG A 79 19.45 -5.05 4.38
C ARG A 79 18.95 -3.62 4.19
N GLU A 80 19.41 -2.94 3.16
CA GLU A 80 18.98 -1.55 2.86
C GLU A 80 17.56 -1.54 2.30
N LEU A 81 17.21 -2.48 1.43
CA LEU A 81 15.85 -2.65 0.93
C LEU A 81 14.86 -2.93 2.08
N ALA A 82 15.25 -3.77 3.06
CA ALA A 82 14.44 -4.01 4.25
C ALA A 82 14.24 -2.74 5.10
N LYS A 83 15.24 -1.86 5.20
CA LYS A 83 15.10 -0.56 5.88
C LYS A 83 14.16 0.38 5.14
N VAL A 84 14.27 0.44 3.80
CA VAL A 84 13.36 1.24 2.96
C VAL A 84 11.93 0.78 3.16
N ARG A 85 11.63 -0.52 3.03
CA ARG A 85 10.29 -1.07 3.27
C ARG A 85 9.75 -0.75 4.66
N ASN A 86 10.60 -0.86 5.68
CA ASN A 86 10.19 -0.65 7.06
C ASN A 86 9.91 0.83 7.38
N ARG A 87 10.70 1.76 6.83
CA ARG A 87 10.67 3.17 7.25
C ARG A 87 9.89 4.07 6.31
N GLU A 88 9.88 3.76 5.03
CA GLU A 88 9.41 4.67 3.98
C GLU A 88 8.16 4.18 3.27
N VAL A 89 7.81 2.88 3.45
CA VAL A 89 6.62 2.29 2.83
C VAL A 89 5.69 1.72 3.90
N GLY A 90 4.44 2.17 3.90
CA GLY A 90 3.36 1.58 4.67
C GLY A 90 2.53 0.64 3.79
N PHE A 91 2.42 -0.63 4.16
CA PHE A 91 1.62 -1.60 3.43
C PHE A 91 0.29 -1.85 4.14
N ILE A 92 -0.80 -1.83 3.37
CA ILE A 92 -2.15 -2.19 3.78
C ILE A 92 -2.63 -3.28 2.83
N PHE A 93 -2.94 -4.46 3.35
CA PHE A 93 -3.35 -5.63 2.56
C PHE A 93 -4.82 -5.98 2.81
N GLN A 94 -5.45 -6.63 1.85
CA GLN A 94 -6.80 -7.16 1.97
C GLN A 94 -6.94 -8.17 3.12
N ALA A 95 -5.93 -9.00 3.35
CA ALA A 95 -5.92 -10.03 4.39
C ALA A 95 -5.39 -9.55 5.76
N TYR A 96 -5.23 -8.24 5.97
CA TYR A 96 -4.75 -7.57 7.17
C TYR A 96 -3.34 -7.98 7.62
N TYR A 97 -2.98 -9.26 7.58
CA TYR A 97 -1.70 -9.85 8.05
C TYR A 97 -1.30 -9.37 9.45
N LEU A 98 -2.27 -9.39 10.38
CA LEU A 98 -1.97 -9.19 11.79
C LEU A 98 -1.39 -10.49 12.38
N LEU A 99 -0.42 -10.35 13.29
CA LEU A 99 0.12 -11.48 14.02
C LEU A 99 -0.86 -11.87 15.13
N PRO A 100 -1.40 -13.09 15.14
CA PRO A 100 -2.46 -13.48 16.06
C PRO A 100 -2.00 -13.59 17.52
N GLU A 101 -0.69 -13.74 17.75
CA GLU A 101 -0.09 -13.80 19.08
C GLU A 101 0.03 -12.42 19.75
N LEU A 102 0.01 -11.34 18.95
CA LEU A 102 0.15 -9.97 19.38
C LEU A 102 -1.21 -9.28 19.51
N ASP A 103 -1.36 -8.40 20.51
CA ASP A 103 -2.51 -7.51 20.59
C ASP A 103 -2.48 -6.39 19.52
N ALA A 104 -3.51 -5.53 19.51
CA ALA A 104 -3.62 -4.44 18.54
C ALA A 104 -2.45 -3.46 18.66
N LEU A 105 -2.08 -3.07 19.88
CA LEU A 105 -0.96 -2.14 20.11
C LEU A 105 0.38 -2.75 19.69
N GLU A 106 0.60 -3.99 20.01
CA GLU A 106 1.83 -4.71 19.66
C GLU A 106 1.96 -4.86 18.13
N ASN A 107 0.86 -5.22 17.43
CA ASN A 107 0.82 -5.26 15.97
C ASN A 107 1.17 -3.90 15.36
N VAL A 108 0.58 -2.81 15.87
CA VAL A 108 0.88 -1.45 15.40
C VAL A 108 2.32 -1.06 15.66
N CYS A 109 2.85 -1.37 16.83
CA CYS A 109 4.21 -0.99 17.24
C CYS A 109 5.31 -1.81 16.57
N LEU A 110 5.00 -2.99 16.03
CA LEU A 110 5.99 -3.94 15.52
C LEU A 110 6.98 -3.34 14.51
N PRO A 111 6.56 -2.61 13.44
CA PRO A 111 7.52 -2.04 12.49
C PRO A 111 8.48 -1.04 13.13
N ALA A 112 8.02 -0.26 14.11
CA ALA A 112 8.87 0.72 14.79
C ALA A 112 9.85 0.04 15.78
N ARG A 113 9.43 -1.05 16.42
CA ARG A 113 10.32 -1.90 17.25
C ARG A 113 11.41 -2.54 16.36
N MET A 114 11.06 -3.05 15.19
CA MET A 114 12.02 -3.57 14.20
C MET A 114 13.00 -2.50 13.71
N ALA A 115 12.57 -1.26 13.59
CA ALA A 115 13.43 -0.11 13.30
C ALA A 115 14.33 0.31 14.48
N ARG A 116 14.24 -0.39 15.63
CA ARG A 116 14.96 -0.09 16.87
C ARG A 116 14.71 1.31 17.43
N LYS A 117 13.50 1.84 17.23
CA LYS A 117 13.07 3.09 17.84
C LYS A 117 12.88 2.90 19.36
N GLN A 118 12.98 3.99 20.13
CA GLN A 118 12.85 3.99 21.58
C GLN A 118 11.46 3.48 22.02
N ALA A 119 11.42 2.42 22.84
CA ALA A 119 10.19 1.68 23.16
C ALA A 119 9.06 2.58 23.70
N GLY A 120 9.34 3.46 24.68
CA GLY A 120 8.31 4.35 25.26
C GLY A 120 7.70 5.30 24.22
N LYS A 121 8.50 5.86 23.30
CA LYS A 121 7.99 6.71 22.21
C LYS A 121 7.15 5.93 21.22
N VAL A 122 7.55 4.69 20.92
CA VAL A 122 6.81 3.80 20.03
C VAL A 122 5.45 3.46 20.60
N GLU A 123 5.37 3.16 21.89
CA GLU A 123 4.12 2.82 22.56
C GLU A 123 3.16 4.02 22.59
N ILE A 124 3.63 5.20 22.99
CA ILE A 124 2.81 6.44 22.97
C ILE A 124 2.25 6.64 21.57
N ARG A 125 3.11 6.59 20.54
CA ARG A 125 2.69 6.76 19.16
C ARG A 125 1.70 5.69 18.69
N GLY A 126 1.89 4.44 19.11
CA GLY A 126 0.96 3.34 18.81
C GLY A 126 -0.43 3.58 19.38
N ARG A 127 -0.51 4.03 20.65
CA ARG A 127 -1.78 4.37 21.33
C ARG A 127 -2.48 5.55 20.63
N GLU A 128 -1.74 6.60 20.28
CA GLU A 128 -2.27 7.74 19.52
C GLU A 128 -2.86 7.30 18.17
N LEU A 129 -2.17 6.42 17.43
CA LEU A 129 -2.67 5.93 16.15
C LEU A 129 -3.91 5.06 16.32
N LEU A 130 -3.96 4.18 17.34
CA LEU A 130 -5.15 3.38 17.62
C LEU A 130 -6.35 4.26 18.02
N GLU A 131 -6.14 5.30 18.80
CA GLU A 131 -7.20 6.27 19.13
C GLU A 131 -7.69 7.00 17.86
N ARG A 132 -6.78 7.43 16.97
CA ARG A 132 -7.11 8.10 15.70
C ARG A 132 -7.91 7.22 14.73
N VAL A 133 -7.68 5.92 14.75
CA VAL A 133 -8.47 4.98 13.95
C VAL A 133 -9.72 4.48 14.68
N GLY A 134 -10.04 5.04 15.87
CA GLY A 134 -11.25 4.73 16.63
C GLY A 134 -11.19 3.43 17.43
N LEU A 135 -9.98 2.97 17.80
CA LEU A 135 -9.75 1.72 18.53
C LEU A 135 -9.17 1.91 19.93
N LYS A 136 -9.44 3.06 20.58
CA LYS A 136 -8.96 3.37 21.93
C LYS A 136 -9.31 2.27 22.95
N GLU A 137 -10.52 1.73 22.88
CA GLU A 137 -11.04 0.70 23.80
C GLU A 137 -10.66 -0.73 23.36
N ARG A 138 -9.87 -0.88 22.28
CA ARG A 138 -9.49 -2.16 21.69
C ARG A 138 -7.98 -2.40 21.69
N ILE A 139 -7.22 -1.60 22.40
CA ILE A 139 -5.74 -1.56 22.38
C ILE A 139 -5.12 -2.91 22.70
N GLU A 140 -5.68 -3.64 23.68
CA GLU A 140 -5.19 -4.93 24.20
C GLU A 140 -5.91 -6.14 23.56
N HIS A 141 -6.85 -5.91 22.60
CA HIS A 141 -7.54 -7.00 21.93
C HIS A 141 -6.63 -7.68 20.92
N LYS A 142 -6.74 -8.99 20.86
CA LYS A 142 -6.07 -9.80 19.83
C LYS A 142 -6.87 -9.84 18.54
N PRO A 143 -6.23 -10.13 17.39
CA PRO A 143 -6.91 -10.13 16.09
C PRO A 143 -8.22 -10.94 16.05
N TYR A 144 -8.28 -12.08 16.71
CA TYR A 144 -9.49 -12.93 16.73
C TYR A 144 -10.63 -12.36 17.59
N GLU A 145 -10.38 -11.33 18.40
CA GLU A 145 -11.37 -10.59 19.20
C GLU A 145 -11.90 -9.34 18.49
N LEU A 146 -11.34 -9.03 17.31
CA LEU A 146 -11.65 -7.86 16.51
C LEU A 146 -12.47 -8.23 15.27
N SER A 147 -13.46 -7.41 14.94
CA SER A 147 -14.17 -7.49 13.66
C SER A 147 -13.20 -7.23 12.48
N GLY A 148 -13.59 -7.61 11.25
CA GLY A 148 -12.80 -7.36 10.05
C GLY A 148 -12.46 -5.89 9.84
N GLY A 149 -13.41 -4.99 10.08
CA GLY A 149 -13.18 -3.54 10.01
C GLY A 149 -12.22 -3.03 11.09
N GLU A 150 -12.30 -3.55 12.32
CA GLU A 150 -11.35 -3.23 13.39
C GLU A 150 -9.96 -3.75 13.07
N GLN A 151 -9.82 -4.98 12.53
CA GLN A 151 -8.53 -5.51 12.08
C GLN A 151 -7.90 -4.65 10.98
N GLN A 152 -8.71 -4.18 10.03
CA GLN A 152 -8.23 -3.27 8.98
C GLN A 152 -7.78 -1.92 9.55
N ARG A 153 -8.48 -1.37 10.55
CA ARG A 153 -8.06 -0.16 11.26
C ARG A 153 -6.72 -0.36 11.98
N VAL A 154 -6.48 -1.53 12.60
CA VAL A 154 -5.17 -1.89 13.17
C VAL A 154 -4.10 -1.96 12.08
N ALA A 155 -4.39 -2.58 10.92
CA ALA A 155 -3.45 -2.65 9.79
C ALA A 155 -3.10 -1.26 9.23
N ILE A 156 -4.06 -0.34 9.17
CA ILE A 156 -3.83 1.07 8.78
C ILE A 156 -2.93 1.76 9.81
N ALA A 157 -3.22 1.64 11.10
CA ALA A 157 -2.39 2.23 12.16
C ALA A 157 -0.96 1.69 12.12
N ARG A 158 -0.79 0.36 11.90
CA ARG A 158 0.51 -0.29 11.72
C ARG A 158 1.28 0.28 10.53
N ALA A 159 0.61 0.50 9.40
CA ALA A 159 1.24 1.07 8.22
C ALA A 159 1.78 2.50 8.47
N LEU A 160 1.16 3.26 9.38
CA LEU A 160 1.49 4.65 9.67
C LEU A 160 2.49 4.86 10.81
N ILE A 161 2.86 3.81 11.58
CA ILE A 161 3.68 3.96 12.80
C ILE A 161 5.05 4.58 12.54
N ASN A 162 5.64 4.28 11.40
CA ASN A 162 6.94 4.80 11.00
C ASN A 162 6.88 6.13 10.21
N GLU A 163 5.69 6.68 9.98
CA GLU A 163 5.45 7.91 9.19
C GLU A 163 6.00 7.78 7.76
N PRO A 164 5.49 6.81 6.98
CA PRO A 164 6.03 6.53 5.66
C PRO A 164 5.75 7.66 4.67
N ASP A 165 6.63 7.83 3.68
CA ASP A 165 6.41 8.73 2.54
C ASP A 165 5.38 8.16 1.54
N LEU A 166 5.27 6.82 1.48
CA LEU A 166 4.42 6.08 0.54
C LEU A 166 3.53 5.08 1.28
N ILE A 167 2.24 5.07 0.98
CA ILE A 167 1.31 4.02 1.39
C ILE A 167 0.89 3.24 0.16
N LEU A 168 0.98 1.91 0.23
CA LEU A 168 0.53 0.97 -0.78
C LEU A 168 -0.62 0.15 -0.18
N ALA A 169 -1.83 0.37 -0.69
CA ALA A 169 -3.04 -0.30 -0.21
C ALA A 169 -3.57 -1.26 -1.28
N ASP A 170 -3.56 -2.55 -1.00
CA ASP A 170 -4.04 -3.59 -1.89
C ASP A 170 -5.43 -4.05 -1.45
N GLU A 171 -6.46 -3.69 -2.22
CA GLU A 171 -7.88 -4.00 -1.96
C GLU A 171 -8.27 -3.76 -0.47
N PRO A 172 -8.06 -2.55 0.08
CA PRO A 172 -8.16 -2.32 1.53
C PRO A 172 -9.55 -2.54 2.12
N THR A 173 -10.56 -2.75 1.28
CA THR A 173 -11.96 -2.99 1.67
C THR A 173 -12.53 -4.29 1.12
N GLY A 174 -11.71 -5.11 0.46
CA GLY A 174 -12.17 -6.30 -0.28
C GLY A 174 -12.83 -7.39 0.60
N ASN A 175 -12.59 -7.38 1.91
CA ASN A 175 -13.17 -8.34 2.87
C ASN A 175 -14.22 -7.69 3.80
N LEU A 176 -14.69 -6.48 3.50
CA LEU A 176 -15.60 -5.71 4.34
C LEU A 176 -16.94 -5.52 3.64
N ASP A 177 -17.99 -5.34 4.43
CA ASP A 177 -19.27 -4.86 3.92
C ASP A 177 -19.15 -3.41 3.40
N SER A 178 -20.09 -2.99 2.57
CA SER A 178 -20.02 -1.70 1.87
C SER A 178 -19.95 -0.50 2.83
N HIS A 179 -20.65 -0.54 3.96
CA HIS A 179 -20.66 0.57 4.93
C HIS A 179 -19.31 0.69 5.64
N THR A 180 -18.84 -0.42 6.22
CA THR A 180 -17.51 -0.49 6.85
C THR A 180 -16.40 -0.15 5.87
N GLY A 181 -16.52 -0.62 4.63
CA GLY A 181 -15.57 -0.32 3.56
C GLY A 181 -15.48 1.19 3.28
N GLU A 182 -16.60 1.88 3.19
CA GLU A 182 -16.63 3.33 2.99
C GLU A 182 -15.98 4.11 4.15
N GLU A 183 -16.24 3.70 5.40
CA GLU A 183 -15.57 4.27 6.57
C GLU A 183 -14.06 4.10 6.51
N ILE A 184 -13.57 2.92 6.12
CA ILE A 184 -12.13 2.63 5.99
C ILE A 184 -11.48 3.51 4.92
N ILE A 185 -12.13 3.69 3.76
CA ILE A 185 -11.61 4.57 2.71
C ILE A 185 -11.58 6.03 3.18
N ASN A 186 -12.65 6.51 3.83
CA ASN A 186 -12.69 7.86 4.38
C ASN A 186 -11.56 8.09 5.39
N LEU A 187 -11.35 7.14 6.31
CA LEU A 187 -10.27 7.17 7.28
C LEU A 187 -8.89 7.23 6.60
N LEU A 188 -8.62 6.36 5.64
CA LEU A 188 -7.34 6.31 4.94
C LEU A 188 -7.06 7.61 4.18
N VAL A 189 -8.06 8.15 3.48
CA VAL A 189 -7.95 9.41 2.75
C VAL A 189 -7.68 10.59 3.70
N SER A 190 -8.37 10.65 4.86
CA SER A 190 -8.15 11.71 5.85
C SER A 190 -6.75 11.66 6.46
N LEU A 191 -6.31 10.47 6.90
CA LEU A 191 -4.98 10.28 7.50
C LEU A 191 -3.84 10.60 6.52
N ARG A 192 -4.03 10.24 5.24
CA ARG A 192 -3.09 10.61 4.17
C ARG A 192 -3.03 12.11 3.97
N ALA A 193 -4.17 12.80 3.93
CA ALA A 193 -4.25 14.24 3.66
C ALA A 193 -3.54 15.09 4.73
N GLU A 194 -3.62 14.69 5.99
CA GLU A 194 -2.99 15.42 7.10
C GLU A 194 -1.47 15.54 6.98
N LYS A 195 -0.80 14.52 6.43
CA LYS A 195 0.66 14.48 6.27
C LYS A 195 1.12 14.58 4.82
N GLN A 196 0.18 14.77 3.88
CA GLN A 196 0.44 14.76 2.44
C GLN A 196 1.23 13.49 2.00
N THR A 197 0.93 12.36 2.63
CA THR A 197 1.55 11.09 2.28
C THR A 197 1.10 10.65 0.90
N THR A 198 2.01 10.14 0.07
CA THR A 198 1.68 9.58 -1.24
C THR A 198 0.94 8.25 -1.05
N LEU A 199 -0.16 8.06 -1.78
CA LEU A 199 -1.00 6.85 -1.68
C LEU A 199 -1.20 6.23 -3.05
N VAL A 200 -0.91 4.93 -3.15
CA VAL A 200 -1.35 4.08 -4.27
C VAL A 200 -2.34 3.06 -3.73
N MET A 201 -3.54 3.06 -4.25
CA MET A 201 -4.60 2.16 -3.82
C MET A 201 -5.06 1.29 -4.98
N ALA A 202 -4.82 -0.01 -4.91
CA ALA A 202 -5.36 -0.97 -5.86
C ALA A 202 -6.79 -1.35 -5.47
N THR A 203 -7.69 -1.36 -6.44
CA THR A 203 -9.07 -1.78 -6.24
C THR A 203 -9.73 -2.20 -7.57
N HIS A 204 -10.72 -3.08 -7.50
CA HIS A 204 -11.61 -3.36 -8.62
C HIS A 204 -12.92 -2.56 -8.53
N ASP A 205 -13.20 -1.92 -7.39
CA ASP A 205 -14.41 -1.12 -7.19
C ASP A 205 -14.25 0.29 -7.79
N ALA A 206 -15.14 0.63 -8.72
CA ALA A 206 -15.13 1.93 -9.39
C ALA A 206 -15.45 3.11 -8.45
N LYS A 207 -16.29 2.90 -7.42
CA LYS A 207 -16.62 3.95 -6.43
C LYS A 207 -15.40 4.25 -5.56
N VAL A 208 -14.72 3.20 -5.11
CA VAL A 208 -13.47 3.33 -4.33
C VAL A 208 -12.39 4.00 -5.18
N ALA A 209 -12.20 3.58 -6.43
CA ALA A 209 -11.25 4.21 -7.35
C ALA A 209 -11.55 5.70 -7.58
N GLY A 210 -12.83 6.07 -7.71
CA GLY A 210 -13.26 7.45 -7.89
C GLY A 210 -12.96 8.41 -6.73
N ARG A 211 -12.49 7.90 -5.58
CA ARG A 211 -12.02 8.74 -4.46
C ARG A 211 -10.62 9.35 -4.71
N ALA A 212 -9.88 8.78 -5.67
CA ALA A 212 -8.56 9.27 -6.04
C ALA A 212 -8.66 10.34 -7.15
N PRO A 213 -7.88 11.44 -7.06
CA PRO A 213 -7.79 12.45 -8.11
C PRO A 213 -7.26 11.89 -9.44
N ARG A 214 -6.44 10.83 -9.36
CA ARG A 214 -5.86 10.17 -10.53
C ARG A 214 -6.22 8.68 -10.49
N VAL A 215 -6.79 8.18 -11.58
CA VAL A 215 -7.12 6.77 -11.75
C VAL A 215 -6.37 6.23 -12.96
N ILE A 216 -5.67 5.13 -12.78
CA ILE A 216 -5.02 4.38 -13.85
C ILE A 216 -5.71 3.01 -13.95
N GLU A 217 -6.01 2.58 -15.17
CA GLU A 217 -6.58 1.26 -15.42
C GLU A 217 -5.48 0.29 -15.85
N LEU A 218 -5.38 -0.83 -15.15
CA LEU A 218 -4.49 -1.94 -15.49
C LEU A 218 -5.32 -3.05 -16.16
N VAL A 219 -4.97 -3.37 -17.41
CA VAL A 219 -5.63 -4.41 -18.21
C VAL A 219 -4.55 -5.34 -18.75
N ASP A 220 -4.68 -6.64 -18.46
CA ASP A 220 -3.76 -7.69 -18.93
C ASP A 220 -2.26 -7.34 -18.72
N GLY A 221 -1.96 -6.76 -17.55
CA GLY A 221 -0.60 -6.41 -17.14
C GLY A 221 -0.05 -5.12 -17.76
N GLN A 222 -0.87 -4.32 -18.44
CA GLN A 222 -0.48 -3.04 -19.05
C GLN A 222 -1.35 -1.89 -18.55
N ILE A 223 -0.76 -0.70 -18.45
CA ILE A 223 -1.54 0.51 -18.21
C ILE A 223 -2.32 0.86 -19.47
N SER A 224 -3.65 0.90 -19.33
CA SER A 224 -4.53 1.34 -20.41
C SER A 224 -4.51 2.87 -20.52
N ASN A 225 -4.15 3.39 -21.69
CA ASN A 225 -4.19 4.83 -21.99
C ASN A 225 -5.63 5.35 -22.24
N LYS A 226 -6.65 4.51 -22.07
CA LYS A 226 -8.05 4.95 -22.14
C LYS A 226 -8.41 5.62 -20.82
N SER A 227 -8.56 6.95 -20.85
CA SER A 227 -9.15 7.71 -19.75
C SER A 227 -10.54 7.12 -19.43
N PRO A 228 -10.92 6.95 -18.14
CA PRO A 228 -12.24 6.39 -17.78
C PRO A 228 -13.43 7.22 -18.33
N ASN A 229 -13.19 8.43 -18.84
CA ASN A 229 -14.19 9.33 -19.43
C ASN A 229 -14.15 9.43 -20.97
N GLY A 230 -13.53 8.49 -21.67
CA GLY A 230 -13.63 8.42 -23.14
C GLY A 230 -12.94 9.55 -23.93
N GLN A 231 -12.16 10.41 -23.30
CA GLN A 231 -11.35 11.41 -24.00
C GLN A 231 -9.91 10.91 -24.10
N ALA A 232 -9.51 10.53 -25.33
CA ALA A 232 -8.11 10.31 -25.66
C ALA A 232 -7.37 11.65 -25.53
N THR A 233 -6.40 11.74 -24.64
CA THR A 233 -5.44 12.85 -24.68
C THR A 233 -4.50 12.62 -25.86
N ALA A 234 -4.59 13.53 -26.83
CA ALA A 234 -3.68 13.63 -27.97
C ALA A 234 -2.27 14.02 -27.54
#